data_72e479561deec7262d5cc54a8de20a73
#
_entry.id   72e479561deec7262d5cc54a8de20a73
#
_cell.length_a   1.000
_cell.length_b   1.000
_cell.length_c   1.000
_cell.angle_alpha   90.00
_cell.angle_beta   90.00
_cell.angle_gamma   90.00
#
_symmetry.space_group_name_H-M   'P 1'
#
loop_
_entity.id
_entity.type
_entity.pdbx_description
1 polymer ?
#
loop_
_entity_poly.entity_id
_entity_poly.type
_entity_poly.pdbx_seq_one_letter_code
_entity_poly.pdbx_strand_id
1 'polypeptide(L)'
;MAKRFTNEQLRWLRNEVSLPDLLRRLQWPHKRRDGQLVFVCPRCGESRSDLNPQENLVRCFYCQTNFNPIDFTMAAKQCEFVDAVEFLLGSYNTKPD
;
A
#
# COMPACT_ATOMS: atom_id res chain seq x y z
N MET A 1 -5.56 -17.01 -18.72
CA MET A 1 -5.93 -15.76 -19.26
C MET A 1 -5.52 -14.63 -18.38
N ALA A 2 -4.83 -13.69 -18.91
CA ALA A 2 -4.31 -12.61 -18.10
C ALA A 2 -5.40 -11.60 -17.82
N LYS A 3 -5.40 -11.06 -16.60
CA LYS A 3 -6.32 -10.01 -16.26
C LYS A 3 -5.77 -8.71 -16.78
N ARG A 4 -6.65 -7.84 -17.21
CA ARG A 4 -6.23 -6.54 -17.64
C ARG A 4 -6.86 -5.47 -16.80
N PHE A 5 -6.08 -4.49 -16.43
CA PHE A 5 -6.54 -3.36 -15.65
C PHE A 5 -6.22 -2.11 -16.43
N THR A 6 -7.10 -1.13 -16.39
CA THR A 6 -6.86 0.10 -17.14
C THR A 6 -5.82 0.95 -16.41
N ASN A 7 -5.18 1.85 -17.14
CA ASN A 7 -4.22 2.75 -16.53
C ASN A 7 -4.92 3.65 -15.51
N GLU A 8 -6.18 3.99 -15.74
CA GLU A 8 -6.91 4.80 -14.79
C GLU A 8 -7.16 4.05 -13.49
N GLN A 9 -7.48 2.78 -13.58
CA GLN A 9 -7.67 1.98 -12.36
C GLN A 9 -6.38 1.91 -11.57
N LEU A 10 -5.27 1.64 -12.24
CA LEU A 10 -4.00 1.50 -11.54
C LEU A 10 -3.56 2.83 -10.94
N ARG A 11 -3.77 3.92 -11.65
CA ARG A 11 -3.43 5.24 -11.14
C ARG A 11 -4.27 5.57 -9.92
N TRP A 12 -5.56 5.25 -9.99
CA TRP A 12 -6.44 5.52 -8.87
C TRP A 12 -5.99 4.74 -7.62
N LEU A 13 -5.64 3.47 -7.80
CA LEU A 13 -5.20 2.66 -6.67
C LEU A 13 -3.92 3.23 -6.06
N ARG A 14 -2.99 3.68 -6.89
CA ARG A 14 -1.74 4.21 -6.37
C ARG A 14 -1.91 5.54 -5.66
N ASN A 15 -2.84 6.38 -6.14
CA ASN A 15 -2.94 7.73 -5.64
C ASN A 15 -4.05 7.96 -4.64
N GLU A 16 -5.11 7.18 -4.71
CA GLU A 16 -6.30 7.46 -3.90
C GLU A 16 -6.54 6.47 -2.77
N VAL A 17 -5.95 5.29 -2.81
CA VAL A 17 -6.15 4.35 -1.72
C VAL A 17 -5.36 4.85 -0.51
N SER A 18 -6.03 5.06 0.61
CA SER A 18 -5.40 5.58 1.80
C SER A 18 -4.49 4.52 2.41
N LEU A 19 -3.20 4.84 2.54
CA LEU A 19 -2.27 3.88 3.14
C LEU A 19 -2.57 3.60 4.61
N PRO A 20 -2.95 4.59 5.43
CA PRO A 20 -3.34 4.26 6.80
C PRO A 20 -4.55 3.32 6.85
N ASP A 21 -5.52 3.52 5.96
CA ASP A 21 -6.66 2.63 5.90
C ASP A 21 -6.25 1.25 5.42
N LEU A 22 -5.34 1.18 4.45
CA LEU A 22 -4.86 -0.10 3.95
C LEU A 22 -4.14 -0.88 5.05
N LEU A 23 -3.34 -0.21 5.87
CA LEU A 23 -2.68 -0.88 6.98
C LEU A 23 -3.70 -1.51 7.92
N ARG A 24 -4.80 -0.81 8.18
CA ARG A 24 -5.86 -1.35 9.02
C ARG A 24 -6.53 -2.54 8.35
N ARG A 25 -6.81 -2.45 7.06
CA ARG A 25 -7.48 -3.53 6.36
C ARG A 25 -6.61 -4.79 6.29
N LEU A 26 -5.31 -4.60 6.17
CA LEU A 26 -4.39 -5.73 6.15
C LEU A 26 -4.07 -6.21 7.56
N GLN A 27 -4.55 -5.49 8.58
CA GLN A 27 -4.23 -5.77 9.96
C GLN A 27 -2.71 -5.80 10.15
N TRP A 28 -2.05 -4.84 9.51
CA TRP A 28 -0.60 -4.78 9.51
C TRP A 28 -0.10 -3.99 10.71
N PRO A 29 0.95 -4.43 11.38
CA PRO A 29 1.45 -3.74 12.57
C PRO A 29 1.85 -2.30 12.26
N HIS A 30 1.23 -1.37 12.96
CA HIS A 30 1.54 0.04 12.79
C HIS A 30 1.10 0.78 14.03
N LYS A 31 1.63 1.99 14.21
CA LYS A 31 1.22 2.83 15.32
C LYS A 31 1.54 4.27 14.99
N ARG A 32 1.02 5.18 15.78
CA ARG A 32 1.35 6.58 15.62
C ARG A 32 2.37 6.94 16.69
N ARG A 33 3.38 7.67 16.28
CA ARG A 33 4.40 8.14 17.20
C ARG A 33 4.66 9.60 16.86
N ASP A 34 4.43 10.50 17.82
CA ASP A 34 4.66 11.93 17.63
C ASP A 34 3.95 12.45 16.38
N GLY A 35 2.74 12.00 16.18
CA GLY A 35 1.96 12.46 15.04
C GLY A 35 2.26 11.78 13.72
N GLN A 36 3.25 10.89 13.70
CA GLN A 36 3.60 10.21 12.48
C GLN A 36 3.19 8.77 12.51
N LEU A 37 2.88 8.23 11.35
CA LEU A 37 2.48 6.83 11.23
C LEU A 37 3.73 6.01 11.01
N VAL A 38 3.96 5.05 11.89
CA VAL A 38 5.10 4.16 11.81
C VAL A 38 4.58 2.73 11.64
N PHE A 39 5.16 1.99 10.74
CA PHE A 39 4.71 0.64 10.47
C PHE A 39 5.92 -0.28 10.29
N VAL A 40 5.68 -1.58 10.40
CA VAL A 40 6.73 -2.57 10.16
C VAL A 40 6.89 -2.69 8.65
N CYS A 41 8.12 -2.60 8.17
CA CYS A 41 8.38 -2.72 6.74
C CYS A 41 8.09 -4.16 6.31
N PRO A 42 7.26 -4.37 5.30
CA PRO A 42 6.93 -5.73 4.86
C PRO A 42 8.10 -6.44 4.17
N ARG A 43 9.17 -5.69 3.91
CA ARG A 43 10.29 -6.28 3.22
C ARG A 43 11.44 -6.60 4.17
N CYS A 44 11.79 -5.70 5.08
CA CYS A 44 12.93 -5.93 5.95
C CYS A 44 12.54 -6.14 7.42
N GLY A 45 11.31 -5.87 7.78
CA GLY A 45 10.86 -6.10 9.16
C GLY A 45 11.21 -5.00 10.15
N GLU A 46 11.83 -3.92 9.69
CA GLU A 46 12.20 -2.84 10.59
C GLU A 46 11.07 -1.81 10.68
N SER A 47 11.02 -1.11 11.79
CA SER A 47 9.97 -0.12 12.00
C SER A 47 10.48 1.29 11.78
N ARG A 48 11.28 1.50 10.78
CA ARG A 48 11.82 2.81 10.47
C ARG A 48 11.16 3.30 9.19
N SER A 49 9.96 3.80 9.30
CA SER A 49 9.22 4.14 8.13
C SER A 49 8.53 5.49 8.30
N ASP A 50 8.10 6.05 7.21
CA ASP A 50 7.39 7.32 7.20
C ASP A 50 6.40 7.31 6.06
N LEU A 51 5.32 8.05 6.22
CA LEU A 51 4.28 8.17 5.22
C LEU A 51 4.38 9.54 4.59
N ASN A 52 4.41 9.60 3.27
CA ASN A 52 4.34 10.84 2.53
C ASN A 52 2.90 10.96 1.99
N PRO A 53 2.05 11.73 2.63
CA PRO A 53 0.65 11.80 2.20
C PRO A 53 0.46 12.49 0.86
N GLN A 54 1.38 13.35 0.47
CA GLN A 54 1.20 14.04 -0.78
C GLN A 54 1.43 13.13 -1.96
N GLU A 55 2.31 12.17 -1.84
CA GLU A 55 2.58 11.25 -2.92
C GLU A 55 1.96 9.88 -2.66
N ASN A 56 1.29 9.73 -1.53
CA ASN A 56 0.67 8.45 -1.15
C ASN A 56 1.67 7.31 -1.19
N LEU A 57 2.83 7.53 -0.59
CA LEU A 57 3.89 6.54 -0.51
C LEU A 57 4.33 6.38 0.93
N VAL A 58 4.77 5.19 1.27
CA VAL A 58 5.45 4.97 2.53
C VAL A 58 6.88 4.58 2.18
N ARG A 59 7.82 4.99 3.03
CA ARG A 59 9.20 4.70 2.80
C ARG A 59 9.81 4.07 4.02
N CYS A 60 10.53 2.98 3.81
CA CYS A 60 11.31 2.37 4.86
C CYS A 60 12.73 2.92 4.76
N PHE A 61 13.18 3.57 5.83
CA PHE A 61 14.51 4.18 5.79
C PHE A 61 15.62 3.17 6.02
N TYR A 62 15.29 2.00 6.54
CA TYR A 62 16.30 0.98 6.76
C TYR A 62 16.69 0.31 5.43
N CYS A 63 15.74 -0.17 4.68
CA CYS A 63 16.05 -0.82 3.40
C CYS A 63 15.89 0.13 2.22
N GLN A 64 15.49 1.39 2.49
CA GLN A 64 15.40 2.45 1.50
C GLN A 64 14.46 2.08 0.35
N THR A 65 13.33 1.49 0.69
CA THR A 65 12.33 1.10 -0.30
C THR A 65 11.10 1.95 -0.13
N ASN A 66 10.51 2.39 -1.25
CA ASN A 66 9.25 3.10 -1.23
C ASN A 66 8.16 2.15 -1.66
N PHE A 67 6.98 2.30 -1.05
CA PHE A 67 5.84 1.47 -1.39
C PHE A 67 4.64 2.36 -1.68
N ASN A 68 4.00 2.16 -2.82
CA ASN A 68 2.67 2.72 -3.04
C ASN A 68 1.68 1.65 -2.57
N PRO A 69 0.35 1.90 -2.62
CA PRO A 69 -0.59 0.90 -2.11
C PRO A 69 -0.48 -0.47 -2.78
N ILE A 70 -0.21 -0.50 -4.08
CA ILE A 70 -0.08 -1.78 -4.77
C ILE A 70 1.19 -2.49 -4.30
N ASP A 71 2.31 -1.76 -4.27
CA ASP A 71 3.59 -2.34 -3.84
C ASP A 71 3.50 -2.86 -2.41
N PHE A 72 2.84 -2.10 -1.54
CA PHE A 72 2.72 -2.50 -0.16
C PHE A 72 1.90 -3.78 -0.04
N THR A 73 0.79 -3.85 -0.77
CA THR A 73 -0.06 -5.04 -0.73
C THR A 73 0.70 -6.26 -1.24
N MET A 74 1.46 -6.10 -2.32
CA MET A 74 2.23 -7.21 -2.85
C MET A 74 3.22 -7.74 -1.81
N ALA A 75 3.91 -6.83 -1.13
CA ALA A 75 4.91 -7.25 -0.15
C ALA A 75 4.26 -7.81 1.11
N ALA A 76 3.19 -7.19 1.59
CA ALA A 76 2.55 -7.60 2.82
C ALA A 76 1.86 -8.94 2.68
N LYS A 77 1.22 -9.18 1.55
CA LYS A 77 0.49 -10.43 1.33
C LYS A 77 1.35 -11.45 0.59
N GLN A 78 2.55 -11.07 0.20
CA GLN A 78 3.45 -11.95 -0.53
C GLN A 78 2.74 -12.51 -1.77
N CYS A 79 2.15 -11.61 -2.53
CA CYS A 79 1.39 -12.00 -3.71
C CYS A 79 1.88 -11.21 -4.91
N GLU A 80 1.38 -11.56 -6.08
CA GLU A 80 1.83 -10.92 -7.29
C GLU A 80 0.99 -9.70 -7.59
N PHE A 81 1.40 -8.96 -8.60
CA PHE A 81 0.76 -7.70 -8.97
C PHE A 81 -0.74 -7.87 -9.22
N VAL A 82 -1.12 -8.87 -9.99
CA VAL A 82 -2.52 -9.09 -10.33
C VAL A 82 -3.32 -9.36 -9.06
N ASP A 83 -2.79 -10.19 -8.16
CA ASP A 83 -3.48 -10.52 -6.93
C ASP A 83 -3.65 -9.29 -6.04
N ALA A 84 -2.63 -8.44 -5.98
CA ALA A 84 -2.70 -7.23 -5.18
C ALA A 84 -3.74 -6.27 -5.73
N VAL A 85 -3.76 -6.10 -7.05
CA VAL A 85 -4.73 -5.20 -7.67
C VAL A 85 -6.15 -5.71 -7.45
N GLU A 86 -6.37 -7.01 -7.59
CA GLU A 86 -7.69 -7.56 -7.37
C GLU A 86 -8.14 -7.39 -5.91
N PHE A 87 -7.23 -7.57 -4.98
CA PHE A 87 -7.54 -7.36 -3.57
C PHE A 87 -7.96 -5.91 -3.34
N LEU A 88 -7.21 -4.96 -3.90
CA LEU A 88 -7.50 -3.57 -3.69
C LEU A 88 -8.81 -3.15 -4.35
N LEU A 89 -9.07 -3.62 -5.56
CA LEU A 89 -10.31 -3.29 -6.22
C LEU A 89 -11.51 -3.87 -5.47
N GLY A 90 -11.35 -5.05 -4.90
CA GLY A 90 -12.43 -5.64 -4.13
C GLY A 90 -12.65 -4.96 -2.79
N SER A 91 -11.56 -4.41 -2.20
CA SER A 91 -11.67 -3.76 -0.90
C SER A 91 -12.11 -2.31 -1.02
N TYR A 92 -11.72 -1.64 -2.08
CA TYR A 92 -12.03 -0.24 -2.27
C TYR A 92 -12.94 -0.12 -3.46
N ASN A 93 -14.17 -0.33 -3.25
CA ASN A 93 -15.13 -0.35 -4.26
C ASN A 93 -15.28 0.95 -4.90
N THR A 94 -14.38 1.37 -5.64
CA THR A 94 -14.39 2.65 -5.96
C THR A 94 -14.67 3.04 -7.23
N LYS A 95 -14.63 2.56 -7.98
CA LYS A 95 -14.57 2.82 -9.06
C LYS A 95 -15.39 3.67 -9.64
N PRO A 96 -14.98 4.53 -10.03
CA PRO A 96 -15.73 5.41 -10.73
C PRO A 96 -15.94 4.72 -11.97
N ASP A 97 -16.80 4.74 -12.53
CA ASP A 97 -16.96 4.14 -13.68
C ASP A 97 -16.75 4.84 -14.73
#